data_80b194657caa9d0d56136eade8998c98
#
_entry.id   80b194657caa9d0d56136eade8998c98
#
_cell.length_a   1.000
_cell.length_b   1.000
_cell.length_c   1.000
_cell.angle_alpha   90.00
_cell.angle_beta   90.00
_cell.angle_gamma   90.00
#
_symmetry.space_group_name_H-M   'P 1'
#
loop_
_entity.id
_entity.type
_entity.pdbx_description
1 polymer ?
#
loop_
_entity_poly.entity_id
_entity_poly.type
_entity_poly.pdbx_seq_one_letter_code
_entity_poly.pdbx_strand_id
1 'polypeptide(L)'
;TSTYDHRIIQGAESGQFLRIVGAKLLGEGGFYDRVFTAMRVPYEPVRWVRDNTVDHDTELAKPARIAELIHAYRSRGHLMAETDPLAYRQRKHPDLDIQSHGLTLWDLDREFPTAGFTGKPRATLREILGLLRDSYCRTVGVEYMHLQDPRQRRWLQERLESGYARTPREDQLRILRRLNAAEAFETFLQTKFVGQKR
;
A
#
# COMPACT_ATOMS: atom_id res chain seq x y z
N THR A 1 -5.08 -13.46 38.06
CA THR A 1 -5.35 -14.45 39.13
C THR A 1 -6.07 -13.74 40.27
N SER A 2 -7.16 -14.36 40.73
CA SER A 2 -7.92 -13.85 41.88
C SER A 2 -7.78 -14.89 42.97
N THR A 3 -7.37 -14.47 44.19
CA THR A 3 -7.29 -15.30 45.36
C THR A 3 -8.28 -14.78 46.40
N TYR A 4 -9.02 -15.68 47.04
CA TYR A 4 -9.98 -15.31 48.09
C TYR A 4 -10.02 -16.39 49.19
N ASP A 5 -10.47 -16.00 50.37
CA ASP A 5 -10.66 -16.95 51.49
C ASP A 5 -11.98 -17.69 51.30
N HIS A 6 -11.90 -18.96 51.00
CA HIS A 6 -13.05 -19.83 50.71
C HIS A 6 -13.98 -20.03 51.94
N ARG A 7 -13.54 -19.61 53.16
CA ARG A 7 -14.37 -19.62 54.38
C ARG A 7 -15.39 -18.49 54.42
N ILE A 8 -15.15 -17.43 53.60
CA ILE A 8 -15.96 -16.22 53.59
C ILE A 8 -16.72 -16.08 52.25
N ILE A 9 -16.09 -16.45 51.17
CA ILE A 9 -16.64 -16.26 49.81
C ILE A 9 -16.86 -17.65 49.15
N GLN A 10 -18.09 -17.91 48.70
CA GLN A 10 -18.38 -19.11 47.94
C GLN A 10 -17.91 -19.01 46.50
N GLY A 11 -17.58 -20.14 45.88
CA GLY A 11 -17.09 -20.21 44.51
C GLY A 11 -18.05 -19.57 43.48
N ALA A 12 -19.36 -19.68 43.71
CA ALA A 12 -20.38 -19.06 42.87
C ALA A 12 -20.31 -17.52 42.90
N GLU A 13 -20.06 -16.91 44.05
CA GLU A 13 -19.93 -15.46 44.22
C GLU A 13 -18.66 -14.95 43.56
N SER A 14 -17.55 -15.67 43.72
CA SER A 14 -16.30 -15.36 43.02
C SER A 14 -16.46 -15.44 41.51
N GLY A 15 -17.16 -16.48 41.01
CA GLY A 15 -17.47 -16.61 39.58
C GLY A 15 -18.33 -15.48 39.04
N GLN A 16 -19.32 -15.03 39.84
CA GLN A 16 -20.17 -13.89 39.50
C GLN A 16 -19.38 -12.56 39.46
N PHE A 17 -18.51 -12.38 40.46
CA PHE A 17 -17.62 -11.21 40.47
C PHE A 17 -16.71 -11.16 39.24
N LEU A 18 -16.03 -12.26 38.90
CA LEU A 18 -15.17 -12.35 37.72
C LEU A 18 -15.97 -12.13 36.43
N ARG A 19 -17.20 -12.59 36.34
CA ARG A 19 -18.08 -12.32 35.20
C ARG A 19 -18.38 -10.84 35.06
N ILE A 20 -18.68 -10.16 36.16
CA ILE A 20 -18.95 -8.70 36.18
C ILE A 20 -17.68 -7.94 35.76
N VAL A 21 -16.52 -8.32 36.27
CA VAL A 21 -15.23 -7.71 35.89
C VAL A 21 -14.98 -7.92 34.40
N GLY A 22 -15.15 -9.12 33.91
CA GLY A 22 -15.02 -9.43 32.48
C GLY A 22 -15.94 -8.60 31.60
N ALA A 23 -17.22 -8.49 31.96
CA ALA A 23 -18.20 -7.67 31.25
C ALA A 23 -17.78 -6.17 31.24
N LYS A 24 -17.23 -5.66 32.36
CA LYS A 24 -16.71 -4.28 32.42
C LYS A 24 -15.47 -4.11 31.54
N LEU A 25 -14.54 -5.04 31.57
CA LEU A 25 -13.34 -5.00 30.70
C LEU A 25 -13.67 -5.08 29.21
N LEU A 26 -14.77 -5.78 28.87
CA LEU A 26 -15.30 -5.82 27.50
C LEU A 26 -16.11 -4.57 27.11
N GLY A 27 -16.25 -3.61 28.03
CA GLY A 27 -16.96 -2.35 27.77
C GLY A 27 -18.49 -2.45 27.87
N GLU A 28 -19.03 -3.58 28.36
CA GLU A 28 -20.47 -3.75 28.50
C GLU A 28 -21.07 -2.69 29.46
N GLY A 29 -22.29 -2.27 29.13
CA GLY A 29 -23.03 -1.27 29.89
C GLY A 29 -22.38 0.12 29.87
N GLY A 30 -21.61 0.45 28.82
CA GLY A 30 -21.00 1.78 28.66
C GLY A 30 -19.95 2.10 29.75
N PHE A 31 -19.21 1.10 30.20
CA PHE A 31 -18.21 1.27 31.26
C PHE A 31 -17.16 2.28 30.89
N TYR A 32 -16.55 2.16 29.70
CA TYR A 32 -15.50 3.05 29.23
C TYR A 32 -16.03 4.47 28.98
N ASP A 33 -17.24 4.60 28.44
CA ASP A 33 -17.86 5.92 28.22
C ASP A 33 -17.95 6.71 29.54
N ARG A 34 -18.37 6.05 30.63
CA ARG A 34 -18.41 6.69 31.96
C ARG A 34 -17.02 7.02 32.51
N VAL A 35 -16.04 6.14 32.31
CA VAL A 35 -14.68 6.36 32.77
C VAL A 35 -14.07 7.56 32.05
N PHE A 36 -14.15 7.60 30.72
CA PHE A 36 -13.56 8.67 29.93
C PHE A 36 -14.32 10.00 30.10
N THR A 37 -15.65 9.94 30.27
CA THR A 37 -16.43 11.13 30.64
C THR A 37 -15.98 11.70 31.98
N ALA A 38 -15.78 10.84 32.98
CA ALA A 38 -15.29 11.27 34.30
C ALA A 38 -13.86 11.84 34.24
N MET A 39 -13.02 11.31 33.37
CA MET A 39 -11.65 11.77 33.13
C MET A 39 -11.59 13.02 32.25
N ARG A 40 -12.71 13.45 31.66
CA ARG A 40 -12.79 14.54 30.66
C ARG A 40 -11.88 14.35 29.45
N VAL A 41 -11.66 13.10 29.07
CA VAL A 41 -10.90 12.74 27.88
C VAL A 41 -11.89 12.44 26.74
N PRO A 42 -11.77 13.09 25.58
CA PRO A 42 -12.59 12.73 24.42
C PRO A 42 -12.27 11.29 24.01
N TYR A 43 -13.27 10.44 24.08
CA TYR A 43 -13.15 9.02 23.76
C TYR A 43 -14.26 8.62 22.80
N GLU A 44 -13.87 8.19 21.63
CA GLU A 44 -14.76 7.42 20.76
C GLU A 44 -14.54 5.94 21.07
N PRO A 45 -15.56 5.24 21.58
CA PRO A 45 -15.41 3.82 21.86
C PRO A 45 -15.08 3.08 20.56
N VAL A 46 -13.91 2.43 20.55
CA VAL A 46 -13.62 1.44 19.52
C VAL A 46 -14.67 0.36 19.67
N ARG A 47 -15.68 0.38 18.82
CA ARG A 47 -16.62 -0.72 18.72
C ARG A 47 -15.83 -1.92 18.24
N TRP A 48 -15.59 -2.87 19.12
CA TRP A 48 -15.16 -4.20 18.71
C TRP A 48 -16.28 -4.76 17.82
N VAL A 49 -16.11 -4.61 16.55
CA VAL A 49 -16.82 -5.45 15.60
C VAL A 49 -16.25 -6.84 15.84
N ARG A 50 -17.10 -7.83 16.10
CA ARG A 50 -16.68 -9.25 16.15
C ARG A 50 -15.73 -9.46 14.99
N ASP A 51 -14.55 -10.05 15.27
CA ASP A 51 -13.67 -10.53 14.21
C ASP A 51 -14.57 -11.22 13.19
N ASN A 52 -14.58 -10.67 11.99
CA ASN A 52 -15.36 -11.25 10.91
C ASN A 52 -15.01 -12.73 10.90
N THR A 53 -15.98 -13.58 11.11
CA THR A 53 -15.83 -15.01 10.79
C THR A 53 -15.21 -15.02 9.41
N VAL A 54 -13.98 -15.57 9.32
CA VAL A 54 -13.22 -15.60 8.08
C VAL A 54 -14.15 -16.19 7.03
N ASP A 55 -14.70 -15.35 6.18
CA ASP A 55 -15.56 -15.78 5.11
C ASP A 55 -14.66 -16.52 4.12
N HIS A 56 -14.84 -17.85 4.07
CA HIS A 56 -14.03 -18.74 3.26
C HIS A 56 -14.05 -18.33 1.79
N ASP A 57 -15.19 -17.86 1.30
CA ASP A 57 -15.35 -17.37 -0.08
C ASP A 57 -14.53 -16.09 -0.32
N THR A 58 -14.47 -15.20 0.67
CA THR A 58 -13.63 -14.02 0.63
C THR A 58 -12.14 -14.38 0.59
N GLU A 59 -11.71 -15.38 1.37
CA GLU A 59 -10.32 -15.86 1.37
C GLU A 59 -9.93 -16.52 0.04
N LEU A 60 -10.81 -17.32 -0.55
CA LEU A 60 -10.59 -17.92 -1.87
C LEU A 60 -10.52 -16.89 -2.99
N ALA A 61 -11.20 -15.75 -2.86
CA ALA A 61 -11.20 -14.67 -3.84
C ALA A 61 -9.93 -13.80 -3.80
N LYS A 62 -9.18 -13.78 -2.69
CA LYS A 62 -8.00 -12.89 -2.52
C LYS A 62 -6.93 -13.04 -3.60
N PRO A 63 -6.57 -14.24 -4.08
CA PRO A 63 -5.63 -14.37 -5.19
C PRO A 63 -6.07 -13.67 -6.47
N ALA A 64 -7.36 -13.70 -6.81
CA ALA A 64 -7.91 -12.99 -7.96
C ALA A 64 -7.80 -11.47 -7.77
N ARG A 65 -8.07 -10.97 -6.57
CA ARG A 65 -7.94 -9.54 -6.21
C ARG A 65 -6.49 -9.04 -6.29
N ILE A 66 -5.51 -9.90 -6.02
CA ILE A 66 -4.09 -9.57 -6.25
C ILE A 66 -3.82 -9.39 -7.74
N ALA A 67 -4.35 -10.24 -8.59
CA ALA A 67 -4.21 -10.09 -10.05
C ALA A 67 -4.87 -8.81 -10.57
N GLU A 68 -6.04 -8.45 -10.03
CA GLU A 68 -6.72 -7.17 -10.31
C GLU A 68 -5.88 -5.97 -9.87
N LEU A 69 -5.30 -6.01 -8.67
CA LEU A 69 -4.42 -4.97 -8.17
C LEU A 69 -3.19 -4.78 -9.06
N ILE A 70 -2.52 -5.88 -9.46
CA ILE A 70 -1.39 -5.83 -10.40
C ILE A 70 -1.84 -5.19 -11.73
N HIS A 71 -3.00 -5.58 -12.25
CA HIS A 71 -3.54 -4.99 -13.47
C HIS A 71 -3.87 -3.50 -13.31
N ALA A 72 -4.40 -3.09 -12.18
CA ALA A 72 -4.68 -1.69 -11.87
C ALA A 72 -3.39 -0.84 -11.89
N TYR A 73 -2.31 -1.31 -11.28
CA TYR A 73 -1.01 -0.62 -11.32
C TYR A 73 -0.43 -0.56 -12.74
N ARG A 74 -0.53 -1.62 -13.53
CA ARG A 74 -0.09 -1.64 -14.94
C ARG A 74 -0.84 -0.62 -15.79
N SER A 75 -2.13 -0.43 -15.51
CA SER A 75 -3.00 0.45 -16.29
C SER A 75 -3.00 1.91 -15.79
N ARG A 76 -2.90 2.13 -14.48
CA ARG A 76 -3.11 3.45 -13.84
C ARG A 76 -1.98 3.88 -12.91
N GLY A 77 -0.93 3.07 -12.73
CA GLY A 77 0.20 3.39 -11.85
C GLY A 77 0.86 4.72 -12.19
N HIS A 78 0.94 5.07 -13.48
CA HIS A 78 1.49 6.33 -13.96
C HIS A 78 0.77 7.57 -13.39
N LEU A 79 -0.51 7.46 -13.02
CA LEU A 79 -1.26 8.56 -12.39
C LEU A 79 -0.73 8.90 -10.98
N MET A 80 -0.01 7.97 -10.37
CA MET A 80 0.63 8.13 -9.06
C MET A 80 2.13 8.45 -9.18
N ALA A 81 2.67 8.51 -10.39
CA ALA A 81 4.09 8.78 -10.59
C ALA A 81 4.44 10.22 -10.18
N GLU A 82 5.56 10.37 -9.48
CA GLU A 82 6.10 11.64 -9.02
C GLU A 82 6.86 12.34 -10.17
N THR A 83 6.13 12.77 -11.17
CA THR A 83 6.68 13.45 -12.35
C THR A 83 6.84 14.95 -12.15
N ASP A 84 6.33 15.49 -11.04
CA ASP A 84 6.41 16.90 -10.70
C ASP A 84 7.49 17.14 -9.65
N PRO A 85 8.62 17.80 -9.99
CA PRO A 85 9.70 18.05 -9.03
C PRO A 85 9.30 18.99 -7.89
N LEU A 86 8.20 19.74 -8.05
CA LEU A 86 7.69 20.64 -7.02
C LEU A 86 6.75 19.93 -6.03
N ALA A 87 6.23 18.76 -6.38
CA ALA A 87 5.49 17.81 -5.53
C ALA A 87 4.44 18.43 -4.58
N TYR A 88 3.65 19.39 -5.04
CA TYR A 88 2.66 20.09 -4.21
C TYR A 88 1.49 19.23 -3.76
N ARG A 89 1.24 18.10 -4.38
CA ARG A 89 0.08 17.24 -4.09
C ARG A 89 0.48 15.79 -3.90
N GLN A 90 0.09 15.21 -2.79
CA GLN A 90 0.03 13.76 -2.67
C GLN A 90 -1.01 13.22 -3.64
N ARG A 91 -0.56 12.49 -4.65
CA ARG A 91 -1.43 11.82 -5.60
C ARG A 91 -1.99 10.56 -4.95
N LYS A 92 -3.29 10.38 -5.03
CA LYS A 92 -3.98 9.16 -4.58
C LYS A 92 -4.93 8.73 -5.68
N HIS A 93 -4.98 7.43 -5.93
CA HIS A 93 -5.93 6.86 -6.88
C HIS A 93 -6.64 5.68 -6.21
N PRO A 94 -8.00 5.67 -6.18
CA PRO A 94 -8.75 4.63 -5.48
C PRO A 94 -8.40 3.22 -5.96
N ASP A 95 -8.28 3.02 -7.28
CA ASP A 95 -7.98 1.71 -7.86
C ASP A 95 -6.57 1.16 -7.52
N LEU A 96 -5.70 1.99 -6.92
CA LEU A 96 -4.36 1.58 -6.48
C LEU A 96 -4.29 1.35 -4.96
N ASP A 97 -5.41 1.53 -4.27
CA ASP A 97 -5.54 1.26 -2.85
C ASP A 97 -5.91 -0.22 -2.63
N ILE A 98 -5.20 -0.88 -1.74
CA ILE A 98 -5.47 -2.28 -1.38
C ILE A 98 -6.89 -2.48 -0.85
N GLN A 99 -7.45 -1.48 -0.16
CA GLN A 99 -8.80 -1.55 0.39
C GLN A 99 -9.86 -1.63 -0.70
N SER A 100 -9.67 -0.96 -1.83
CA SER A 100 -10.57 -1.01 -2.97
C SER A 100 -10.64 -2.41 -3.60
N HIS A 101 -9.62 -3.21 -3.40
CA HIS A 101 -9.56 -4.62 -3.81
C HIS A 101 -9.97 -5.58 -2.68
N GLY A 102 -10.53 -5.08 -1.56
CA GLY A 102 -10.93 -5.92 -0.43
C GLY A 102 -9.75 -6.61 0.27
N LEU A 103 -8.54 -6.07 0.12
CA LEU A 103 -7.34 -6.48 0.83
C LEU A 103 -7.15 -5.56 2.05
N THR A 104 -6.56 -6.09 3.11
CA THR A 104 -6.38 -5.39 4.37
C THR A 104 -4.91 -5.29 4.74
N LEU A 105 -4.60 -4.49 5.76
CA LEU A 105 -3.25 -4.41 6.31
C LEU A 105 -2.76 -5.75 6.88
N TRP A 106 -3.68 -6.60 7.32
CA TRP A 106 -3.38 -7.95 7.81
C TRP A 106 -2.91 -8.91 6.71
N ASP A 107 -3.21 -8.59 5.45
CA ASP A 107 -2.78 -9.38 4.30
C ASP A 107 -1.36 -9.03 3.83
N LEU A 108 -0.74 -7.95 4.34
CA LEU A 108 0.56 -7.47 3.87
C LEU A 108 1.69 -8.51 3.97
N ASP A 109 1.70 -9.30 5.02
CA ASP A 109 2.74 -10.31 5.26
C ASP A 109 2.31 -11.72 4.83
N ARG A 110 1.14 -11.85 4.20
CA ARG A 110 0.66 -13.10 3.61
C ARG A 110 1.20 -13.29 2.21
N GLU A 111 1.48 -14.53 1.87
CA GLU A 111 1.95 -14.93 0.55
C GLU A 111 0.80 -15.21 -0.42
N PHE A 112 0.90 -14.63 -1.59
CA PHE A 112 -0.04 -14.81 -2.70
C PHE A 112 0.66 -15.28 -3.97
N PRO A 113 -0.05 -15.97 -4.87
CA PRO A 113 0.46 -16.28 -6.19
C PRO A 113 0.61 -14.98 -7.00
N THR A 114 1.75 -14.84 -7.68
CA THR A 114 2.12 -13.61 -8.38
C THR A 114 1.77 -13.63 -9.87
N ALA A 115 1.34 -14.76 -10.40
CA ALA A 115 1.17 -14.99 -11.84
C ALA A 115 2.43 -14.58 -12.64
N GLY A 116 3.61 -14.77 -12.04
CA GLY A 116 4.91 -14.46 -12.66
C GLY A 116 5.37 -13.01 -12.54
N PHE A 117 4.61 -12.15 -11.87
CA PHE A 117 4.91 -10.72 -11.73
C PHE A 117 6.28 -10.44 -11.08
N THR A 118 6.66 -11.17 -10.04
CA THR A 118 7.93 -10.95 -9.31
C THR A 118 9.08 -11.84 -9.81
N GLY A 119 8.85 -12.63 -10.86
CA GLY A 119 9.74 -13.73 -11.23
C GLY A 119 9.73 -14.92 -10.27
N LYS A 120 8.99 -14.81 -9.16
CA LYS A 120 8.75 -15.87 -8.17
C LYS A 120 7.31 -16.35 -8.28
N PRO A 121 7.00 -17.63 -8.01
CA PRO A 121 5.63 -18.14 -8.07
C PRO A 121 4.74 -17.56 -6.97
N ARG A 122 5.31 -17.19 -5.84
CA ARG A 122 4.64 -16.58 -4.68
C ARG A 122 5.48 -15.45 -4.10
N ALA A 123 4.82 -14.44 -3.56
CA ALA A 123 5.44 -13.33 -2.83
C ALA A 123 4.45 -12.77 -1.81
N THR A 124 4.95 -12.06 -0.81
CA THR A 124 4.09 -11.34 0.14
C THR A 124 3.42 -10.14 -0.55
N LEU A 125 2.23 -9.75 -0.09
CA LEU A 125 1.57 -8.55 -0.60
C LEU A 125 2.46 -7.31 -0.45
N ARG A 126 3.25 -7.23 0.60
CA ARG A 126 4.24 -6.17 0.83
C ARG A 126 5.28 -6.10 -0.27
N GLU A 127 5.87 -7.25 -0.65
CA GLU A 127 6.83 -7.33 -1.77
C GLU A 127 6.19 -6.96 -3.11
N ILE A 128 4.98 -7.47 -3.36
CA ILE A 128 4.21 -7.14 -4.58
C ILE A 128 3.97 -5.63 -4.66
N LEU A 129 3.47 -4.99 -3.60
CA LEU A 129 3.23 -3.55 -3.56
C LEU A 129 4.51 -2.73 -3.70
N GLY A 130 5.59 -3.17 -3.06
CA GLY A 130 6.90 -2.52 -3.19
C GLY A 130 7.35 -2.48 -4.64
N LEU A 131 7.32 -3.64 -5.31
CA LEU A 131 7.72 -3.75 -6.71
C LEU A 131 6.78 -2.99 -7.66
N LEU A 132 5.46 -3.03 -7.43
CA LEU A 132 4.48 -2.26 -8.21
C LEU A 132 4.72 -0.75 -8.11
N ARG A 133 4.96 -0.24 -6.91
CA ARG A 133 5.27 1.18 -6.70
C ARG A 133 6.60 1.57 -7.33
N ASP A 134 7.60 0.72 -7.19
CA ASP A 134 8.91 0.97 -7.80
C ASP A 134 8.86 0.97 -9.33
N SER A 135 8.03 0.11 -9.92
CA SER A 135 7.91 0.00 -11.39
C SER A 135 7.05 1.12 -12.00
N TYR A 136 5.97 1.53 -11.33
CA TYR A 136 4.92 2.35 -11.95
C TYR A 136 4.67 3.71 -11.30
N CYS A 137 5.13 3.95 -10.06
CA CYS A 137 4.78 5.14 -9.29
C CYS A 137 5.98 5.99 -8.89
N ARG A 138 7.16 5.78 -9.48
CA ARG A 138 8.35 6.61 -9.20
C ARG A 138 8.34 7.90 -10.03
N THR A 139 9.51 8.32 -10.48
CA THR A 139 9.71 9.57 -11.22
C THR A 139 9.41 9.49 -12.72
N VAL A 140 8.98 8.34 -13.19
CA VAL A 140 8.60 8.09 -14.59
C VAL A 140 7.20 7.49 -14.61
N GLY A 141 6.30 8.11 -15.36
CA GLY A 141 4.98 7.56 -15.68
C GLY A 141 5.06 6.71 -16.95
N VAL A 142 4.62 5.46 -16.87
CA VAL A 142 4.66 4.54 -18.02
C VAL A 142 3.24 4.09 -18.39
N GLU A 143 2.87 4.34 -19.63
CA GLU A 143 1.60 3.92 -20.22
C GLU A 143 1.87 2.98 -21.42
N TYR A 144 1.47 1.72 -21.30
CA TYR A 144 1.70 0.74 -22.38
C TYR A 144 0.55 -0.26 -22.53
N MET A 145 -0.43 -0.25 -21.64
CA MET A 145 -1.52 -1.24 -21.67
C MET A 145 -2.45 -1.07 -22.87
N HIS A 146 -2.37 0.05 -23.59
CA HIS A 146 -3.07 0.31 -24.84
C HIS A 146 -2.48 -0.45 -26.05
N LEU A 147 -1.26 -0.99 -25.93
CA LEU A 147 -0.63 -1.75 -27.01
C LEU A 147 -1.44 -3.01 -27.31
N GLN A 148 -1.75 -3.22 -28.59
CA GLN A 148 -2.56 -4.35 -29.04
C GLN A 148 -1.76 -5.68 -29.04
N ASP A 149 -0.46 -5.65 -29.40
CA ASP A 149 0.38 -6.84 -29.47
C ASP A 149 0.76 -7.34 -28.06
N PRO A 150 0.34 -8.56 -27.68
CA PRO A 150 0.68 -9.13 -26.37
C PRO A 150 2.19 -9.35 -26.15
N ARG A 151 2.95 -9.56 -27.23
CA ARG A 151 4.42 -9.78 -27.15
C ARG A 151 5.13 -8.50 -26.76
N GLN A 152 4.72 -7.34 -27.34
CA GLN A 152 5.26 -6.05 -26.99
C GLN A 152 4.93 -5.69 -25.53
N ARG A 153 3.66 -5.94 -25.09
CA ARG A 153 3.28 -5.70 -23.70
C ARG A 153 4.11 -6.53 -22.74
N ARG A 154 4.30 -7.83 -23.02
CA ARG A 154 5.11 -8.72 -22.17
C ARG A 154 6.56 -8.27 -22.10
N TRP A 155 7.14 -7.88 -23.23
CA TRP A 155 8.50 -7.38 -23.30
C TRP A 155 8.72 -6.13 -22.42
N LEU A 156 7.74 -5.20 -22.40
CA LEU A 156 7.78 -4.04 -21.50
C LEU A 156 7.61 -4.45 -20.03
N GLN A 157 6.67 -5.33 -19.73
CA GLN A 157 6.43 -5.82 -18.37
C GLN A 157 7.70 -6.46 -17.78
N GLU A 158 8.34 -7.35 -18.50
CA GLU A 158 9.56 -8.01 -18.06
C GLU A 158 10.68 -7.01 -17.70
N ARG A 159 10.77 -5.90 -18.43
CA ARG A 159 11.78 -4.85 -18.18
C ARG A 159 11.41 -3.89 -17.07
N LEU A 160 10.15 -3.50 -17.00
CA LEU A 160 9.67 -2.58 -15.98
C LEU A 160 9.56 -3.24 -14.60
N GLU A 161 9.21 -4.52 -14.57
CA GLU A 161 8.94 -5.30 -13.38
C GLU A 161 10.17 -6.10 -12.88
N SER A 162 11.32 -5.91 -13.50
CA SER A 162 12.58 -6.57 -13.08
C SER A 162 13.18 -6.02 -11.79
N GLY A 163 12.56 -5.03 -11.20
CA GLY A 163 13.03 -4.31 -10.03
C GLY A 163 13.87 -3.08 -10.37
N TYR A 164 13.87 -2.11 -9.46
CA TYR A 164 14.62 -0.87 -9.64
C TYR A 164 16.11 -1.08 -9.31
N ALA A 165 16.93 -1.00 -10.34
CA ALA A 165 18.37 -0.91 -10.16
C ALA A 165 18.79 0.58 -10.17
N ARG A 166 19.44 1.04 -9.10
CA ARG A 166 19.98 2.40 -9.05
C ARG A 166 21.07 2.55 -10.13
N THR A 167 20.92 3.54 -10.99
CA THR A 167 21.93 3.86 -12.01
C THR A 167 23.30 4.10 -11.37
N PRO A 168 24.39 3.46 -11.82
CA PRO A 168 25.72 3.69 -11.31
C PRO A 168 26.13 5.17 -11.38
N ARG A 169 26.95 5.62 -10.43
CA ARG A 169 27.37 7.03 -10.35
C ARG A 169 28.03 7.54 -11.64
N GLU A 170 28.80 6.71 -12.29
CA GLU A 170 29.47 7.06 -13.55
C GLU A 170 28.46 7.36 -14.66
N ASP A 171 27.43 6.55 -14.78
CA ASP A 171 26.36 6.75 -15.73
C ASP A 171 25.52 8.00 -15.40
N GLN A 172 25.25 8.27 -14.12
CA GLN A 172 24.59 9.50 -13.71
C GLN A 172 25.41 10.72 -14.12
N LEU A 173 26.72 10.72 -13.90
CA LEU A 173 27.62 11.81 -14.32
C LEU A 173 27.69 11.93 -15.85
N ARG A 174 27.71 10.82 -16.57
CA ARG A 174 27.68 10.80 -18.03
C ARG A 174 26.39 11.43 -18.55
N ILE A 175 25.24 11.06 -17.99
CA ILE A 175 23.94 11.63 -18.35
C ILE A 175 23.91 13.12 -18.07
N LEU A 176 24.34 13.55 -16.88
CA LEU A 176 24.39 14.98 -16.52
C LEU A 176 25.25 15.80 -17.49
N ARG A 177 26.45 15.29 -17.84
CA ARG A 177 27.32 15.95 -18.82
C ARG A 177 26.65 16.10 -20.20
N ARG A 178 25.91 15.06 -20.64
CA ARG A 178 25.17 15.09 -21.92
C ARG A 178 24.04 16.10 -21.90
N LEU A 179 23.29 16.14 -20.80
CA LEU A 179 22.20 17.12 -20.63
C LEU A 179 22.75 18.57 -20.61
N ASN A 180 23.80 18.82 -19.84
CA ASN A 180 24.45 20.16 -19.83
C ASN A 180 24.99 20.58 -21.20
N ALA A 181 25.57 19.63 -21.94
CA ALA A 181 26.05 19.91 -23.30
C ALA A 181 24.91 20.25 -24.26
N ALA A 182 23.77 19.54 -24.15
CA ALA A 182 22.58 19.82 -24.96
C ALA A 182 22.01 21.20 -24.64
N GLU A 183 21.83 21.52 -23.35
CA GLU A 183 21.32 22.82 -22.89
C GLU A 183 22.23 23.98 -23.32
N ALA A 184 23.56 23.83 -23.15
CA ALA A 184 24.53 24.83 -23.59
C ALA A 184 24.47 25.04 -25.10
N PHE A 185 24.31 23.97 -25.88
CA PHE A 185 24.17 24.04 -27.33
C PHE A 185 22.86 24.72 -27.76
N GLU A 186 21.75 24.39 -27.12
CA GLU A 186 20.45 25.03 -27.37
C GLU A 186 20.50 26.55 -27.05
N THR A 187 21.09 26.90 -25.91
CA THR A 187 21.29 28.32 -25.54
C THR A 187 22.16 29.06 -26.54
N PHE A 188 23.23 28.43 -27.02
CA PHE A 188 24.08 29.00 -28.07
C PHE A 188 23.28 29.21 -29.37
N LEU A 189 22.51 28.24 -29.83
CA LEU A 189 21.68 28.37 -31.03
C LEU A 189 20.64 29.48 -30.89
N GLN A 190 19.99 29.60 -29.74
CA GLN A 190 19.00 30.63 -29.45
C GLN A 190 19.61 32.06 -29.51
N THR A 191 20.87 32.20 -29.08
CA THR A 191 21.57 33.47 -29.09
C THR A 191 22.09 33.84 -30.47
N LYS A 192 22.57 32.88 -31.25
CA LYS A 192 23.18 33.11 -32.56
C LYS A 192 22.19 33.13 -33.73
N PHE A 193 21.10 32.37 -33.60
CA PHE A 193 20.10 32.19 -34.67
C PHE A 193 18.70 32.58 -34.15
N VAL A 194 18.57 33.89 -33.83
CA VAL A 194 17.32 34.50 -33.37
C VAL A 194 16.28 34.39 -34.49
N GLY A 195 15.31 33.52 -34.32
CA GLY A 195 14.22 33.26 -35.26
C GLY A 195 14.00 31.81 -35.64
N GLN A 196 14.91 30.90 -35.27
CA GLN A 196 14.70 29.43 -35.38
C GLN A 196 14.24 28.81 -34.06
N LYS A 197 13.30 29.48 -33.38
CA LYS A 197 12.66 28.86 -32.22
C LYS A 197 11.76 27.72 -32.70
N ARG A 198 12.06 26.49 -32.32
CA ARG A 198 11.11 25.39 -32.32
C ARG A 198 10.53 25.24 -30.93
#